data_6696287b0299b42fc60ad74d3af555bc
#
_entry.id   6696287b0299b42fc60ad74d3af555bc
#
_cell.length_a   1.000
_cell.length_b   1.000
_cell.length_c   1.000
_cell.angle_alpha   90.00
_cell.angle_beta   90.00
_cell.angle_gamma   90.00
#
_symmetry.space_group_name_H-M   'P 1'
#
loop_
_entity.id
_entity.type
_entity.pdbx_description
1 polymer ?
#
loop_
_entity_poly.entity_id
_entity_poly.type
_entity_poly.pdbx_seq_one_letter_code
_entity_poly.pdbx_strand_id
1 'polypeptide(L)'
;MALSFLSRKPDSGLGNIGASPAAPSRNIDWVLMSVQMALTVIGFFVVYSASRTRIADDPYVFATRQVVFAIIAVVVMLVVMSFDYEGWKDRAAFLYGLTLVALVFLILLGIASGEDMISFDLGPLNFQPAEMAKFTTLLMLASFIADERSEEVSYAGFLTGLMIVGAPAVLIIIQPDLGSASVLVAMAMGVLLVAGAKARYIALITFLSVATVFAAFAGRLVNNYQAARIRSLLDPAAASADDLYQAENAMRAIGTGGVWGKGWLQGPLTNGRDIPVMWADFPFAAIGEQFGLVGSSVVLGLIGIALVRIWRIAHLSRDLLGTYLCAGVFTMLLWQTFQNIGMTLRIMPVSGLPLPFISYGGSGLIVYSAMFGLVQSVHMRRMR
;
A
#
# COMPACT_ATOMS: atom_id res chain seq x y z
N MET A 1 -62.13 -4.53 -19.33
CA MET A 1 -60.75 -4.94 -19.71
C MET A 1 -60.15 -3.91 -20.69
N ALA A 2 -60.15 -2.63 -20.37
CA ALA A 2 -59.68 -1.58 -21.28
C ALA A 2 -59.24 -0.28 -20.55
N LEU A 3 -58.55 -0.31 -19.42
CA LEU A 3 -58.06 0.90 -18.74
C LEU A 3 -56.65 0.75 -18.12
N SER A 4 -55.89 -0.32 -18.44
CA SER A 4 -54.55 -0.50 -17.89
C SER A 4 -53.41 0.02 -18.79
N PHE A 5 -53.70 0.57 -19.98
CA PHE A 5 -52.72 1.07 -20.93
C PHE A 5 -52.32 2.55 -20.75
N LEU A 6 -53.02 3.28 -19.88
CA LEU A 6 -52.79 4.74 -19.73
C LEU A 6 -51.92 5.13 -18.52
N SER A 7 -51.35 4.17 -17.78
CA SER A 7 -50.50 4.47 -16.61
C SER A 7 -49.01 4.26 -16.81
N ARG A 8 -48.52 3.84 -17.97
CA ARG A 8 -47.10 3.86 -18.28
C ARG A 8 -46.72 5.26 -18.74
N LYS A 9 -46.17 6.08 -17.81
CA LYS A 9 -45.34 7.20 -18.22
C LYS A 9 -44.24 6.65 -19.14
N PRO A 10 -43.99 7.26 -20.31
CA PRO A 10 -42.88 6.86 -21.15
C PRO A 10 -41.61 7.02 -20.30
N ASP A 11 -40.87 5.95 -20.16
CA ASP A 11 -39.52 6.01 -19.62
C ASP A 11 -38.70 6.92 -20.55
N SER A 12 -38.63 8.19 -20.22
CA SER A 12 -37.65 9.09 -20.83
C SER A 12 -36.30 8.61 -20.36
N GLY A 13 -35.55 7.91 -21.23
CA GLY A 13 -34.29 7.22 -20.91
C GLY A 13 -33.17 8.12 -20.38
N LEU A 14 -33.40 9.41 -20.19
CA LEU A 14 -32.50 10.37 -19.56
C LEU A 14 -32.89 10.75 -18.11
N GLY A 15 -34.12 10.48 -17.68
CA GLY A 15 -34.62 10.89 -16.36
C GLY A 15 -34.35 9.88 -15.24
N ASN A 16 -34.05 8.61 -15.53
CA ASN A 16 -34.01 7.52 -14.55
C ASN A 16 -32.61 6.95 -14.23
N ILE A 17 -31.56 7.43 -14.86
CA ILE A 17 -30.20 6.92 -14.60
C ILE A 17 -29.76 7.16 -13.14
N GLY A 18 -30.30 8.17 -12.46
CA GLY A 18 -30.00 8.47 -11.06
C GLY A 18 -31.01 7.94 -10.04
N ALA A 19 -32.13 7.33 -10.47
CA ALA A 19 -33.25 7.00 -9.57
C ALA A 19 -33.22 5.56 -9.02
N SER A 20 -32.48 4.64 -9.64
CA SER A 20 -32.38 3.25 -9.16
C SER A 20 -31.55 3.16 -7.86
N PRO A 21 -32.04 2.46 -6.82
CA PRO A 21 -31.25 2.15 -5.63
C PRO A 21 -29.94 1.39 -5.95
N ALA A 22 -29.92 0.67 -7.07
CA ALA A 22 -28.75 -0.06 -7.56
C ALA A 22 -27.77 0.81 -8.38
N ALA A 23 -28.03 2.12 -8.54
CA ALA A 23 -27.12 3.00 -9.25
C ALA A 23 -25.78 3.11 -8.49
N PRO A 24 -24.63 2.82 -9.12
CA PRO A 24 -23.32 2.82 -8.46
C PRO A 24 -23.02 4.12 -7.72
N SER A 25 -23.34 5.26 -8.33
CA SER A 25 -23.08 6.60 -7.75
C SER A 25 -23.78 6.86 -6.41
N ARG A 26 -24.85 6.12 -6.08
CA ARG A 26 -25.55 6.21 -4.80
C ARG A 26 -24.95 5.36 -3.69
N ASN A 27 -24.13 4.38 -4.06
CA ASN A 27 -23.56 3.39 -3.16
C ASN A 27 -22.08 3.65 -2.86
N ILE A 28 -21.65 4.91 -2.80
CA ILE A 28 -20.29 5.27 -2.40
C ILE A 28 -20.14 5.08 -0.89
N ASP A 29 -19.02 4.46 -0.48
CA ASP A 29 -18.65 4.41 0.93
C ASP A 29 -17.96 5.72 1.34
N TRP A 30 -18.77 6.68 1.79
CA TRP A 30 -18.29 7.99 2.21
C TRP A 30 -17.35 7.93 3.42
N VAL A 31 -17.51 6.92 4.30
CA VAL A 31 -16.64 6.75 5.45
C VAL A 31 -15.23 6.40 5.00
N LEU A 32 -15.09 5.40 4.12
CA LEU A 32 -13.79 5.01 3.58
C LEU A 32 -13.13 6.17 2.83
N MET A 33 -13.89 6.91 2.04
CA MET A 33 -13.39 8.08 1.30
C MET A 33 -12.95 9.20 2.23
N SER A 34 -13.73 9.51 3.28
CA SER A 34 -13.38 10.53 4.27
C SER A 34 -12.13 10.16 5.07
N VAL A 35 -11.96 8.88 5.43
CA VAL A 35 -10.78 8.38 6.13
C VAL A 35 -9.54 8.52 5.26
N GLN A 36 -9.62 8.15 3.98
CA GLN A 36 -8.50 8.34 3.05
C GLN A 36 -8.10 9.81 2.94
N MET A 37 -9.08 10.70 2.77
CA MET A 37 -8.82 12.15 2.67
C MET A 37 -8.21 12.69 3.98
N ALA A 38 -8.71 12.27 5.13
CA ALA A 38 -8.18 12.68 6.43
C ALA A 38 -6.70 12.23 6.59
N LEU A 39 -6.38 10.97 6.27
CA LEU A 39 -5.01 10.46 6.31
C LEU A 39 -4.08 11.23 5.34
N THR A 40 -4.55 11.54 4.13
CA THR A 40 -3.79 12.31 3.13
C THR A 40 -3.53 13.74 3.62
N VAL A 41 -4.51 14.38 4.24
CA VAL A 41 -4.36 15.73 4.84
C VAL A 41 -3.38 15.69 6.01
N ILE A 42 -3.49 14.72 6.91
CA ILE A 42 -2.52 14.52 8.00
C ILE A 42 -1.12 14.32 7.40
N GLY A 43 -0.99 13.48 6.37
CA GLY A 43 0.26 13.23 5.66
C GLY A 43 0.89 14.51 5.12
N PHE A 44 0.11 15.41 4.53
CA PHE A 44 0.60 16.72 4.07
C PHE A 44 1.24 17.52 5.20
N PHE A 45 0.57 17.65 6.35
CA PHE A 45 1.10 18.40 7.49
C PHE A 45 2.35 17.74 8.08
N VAL A 46 2.40 16.42 8.12
CA VAL A 46 3.55 15.65 8.62
C VAL A 46 4.74 15.79 7.66
N VAL A 47 4.52 15.64 6.36
CA VAL A 47 5.58 15.80 5.34
C VAL A 47 6.13 17.22 5.38
N TYR A 48 5.28 18.24 5.41
CA TYR A 48 5.73 19.62 5.53
C TYR A 48 6.59 19.84 6.78
N SER A 49 6.11 19.39 7.93
CA SER A 49 6.81 19.55 9.21
C SER A 49 8.17 18.86 9.21
N ALA A 50 8.24 17.61 8.71
CA ALA A 50 9.46 16.79 8.73
C ALA A 50 10.48 17.18 7.66
N SER A 51 10.07 17.90 6.59
CA SER A 51 10.96 18.23 5.47
C SER A 51 11.39 19.69 5.37
N ARG A 52 10.69 20.62 6.01
CA ARG A 52 10.88 22.07 5.84
C ARG A 52 12.29 22.57 6.14
N THR A 53 13.02 21.92 7.03
CA THR A 53 14.38 22.30 7.44
C THR A 53 15.48 21.66 6.60
N ARG A 54 15.11 20.82 5.61
CA ARG A 54 16.04 20.00 4.84
C ARG A 54 16.63 20.72 3.65
N ILE A 55 15.85 21.59 3.00
CA ILE A 55 16.29 22.40 1.87
C ILE A 55 16.30 23.86 2.34
N ALA A 56 17.50 24.44 2.39
CA ALA A 56 17.68 25.79 2.96
C ALA A 56 16.96 26.86 2.13
N ASP A 57 16.89 26.68 0.80
CA ASP A 57 16.37 27.68 -0.12
C ASP A 57 14.87 27.58 -0.38
N ASP A 58 14.25 26.39 -0.15
CA ASP A 58 12.81 26.20 -0.35
C ASP A 58 12.21 25.16 0.60
N PRO A 59 11.61 25.61 1.73
CA PRO A 59 10.99 24.72 2.70
C PRO A 59 9.70 24.05 2.21
N TYR A 60 9.15 24.47 1.06
CA TYR A 60 7.88 23.99 0.53
C TYR A 60 8.01 22.91 -0.54
N VAL A 61 9.21 22.61 -1.07
CA VAL A 61 9.43 21.68 -2.20
C VAL A 61 8.69 20.36 -2.03
N PHE A 62 8.90 19.67 -0.90
CA PHE A 62 8.26 18.37 -0.66
C PHE A 62 6.74 18.50 -0.42
N ALA A 63 6.31 19.55 0.28
CA ALA A 63 4.89 19.80 0.54
C ALA A 63 4.13 20.10 -0.77
N THR A 64 4.70 20.93 -1.65
CA THR A 64 4.10 21.25 -2.95
C THR A 64 3.98 20.00 -3.82
N ARG A 65 5.05 19.19 -3.89
CA ARG A 65 5.01 17.92 -4.62
C ARG A 65 3.96 16.96 -4.02
N GLN A 66 3.85 16.90 -2.70
CA GLN A 66 2.85 16.05 -2.02
C GLN A 66 1.41 16.48 -2.38
N VAL A 67 1.12 17.79 -2.49
CA VAL A 67 -0.19 18.28 -2.95
C VAL A 67 -0.48 17.84 -4.37
N VAL A 68 0.49 17.96 -5.28
CA VAL A 68 0.32 17.51 -6.68
C VAL A 68 0.05 16.01 -6.71
N PHE A 69 0.81 15.21 -5.96
CA PHE A 69 0.59 13.77 -5.88
C PHE A 69 -0.78 13.43 -5.29
N ALA A 70 -1.24 14.16 -4.26
CA ALA A 70 -2.55 13.97 -3.67
C ALA A 70 -3.70 14.27 -4.67
N ILE A 71 -3.56 15.32 -5.48
CA ILE A 71 -4.53 15.62 -6.54
C ILE A 71 -4.57 14.48 -7.58
N ILE A 72 -3.40 14.05 -8.07
CA ILE A 72 -3.30 12.93 -9.01
C ILE A 72 -3.91 11.65 -8.40
N ALA A 73 -3.60 11.36 -7.15
CA ALA A 73 -4.09 10.20 -6.42
C ALA A 73 -5.62 10.20 -6.30
N VAL A 74 -6.24 11.36 -6.00
CA VAL A 74 -7.70 11.51 -5.97
C VAL A 74 -8.30 11.30 -7.36
N VAL A 75 -7.71 11.88 -8.40
CA VAL A 75 -8.17 11.68 -9.78
C VAL A 75 -8.09 10.19 -10.16
N VAL A 76 -6.98 9.53 -9.87
CA VAL A 76 -6.81 8.09 -10.14
C VAL A 76 -7.84 7.26 -9.37
N MET A 77 -8.08 7.56 -8.08
CA MET A 77 -9.13 6.89 -7.31
C MET A 77 -10.51 7.03 -7.98
N LEU A 78 -10.89 8.26 -8.38
CA LEU A 78 -12.17 8.54 -9.04
C LEU A 78 -12.27 7.83 -10.39
N VAL A 79 -11.19 7.76 -11.14
CA VAL A 79 -11.13 7.01 -12.41
C VAL A 79 -11.31 5.52 -12.14
N VAL A 80 -10.53 4.93 -11.23
CA VAL A 80 -10.61 3.49 -10.94
C VAL A 80 -11.99 3.09 -10.42
N MET A 81 -12.59 3.87 -9.50
CA MET A 81 -13.92 3.56 -8.97
C MET A 81 -15.05 3.72 -9.98
N SER A 82 -14.88 4.55 -11.01
CA SER A 82 -15.88 4.75 -12.06
C SER A 82 -16.02 3.55 -12.98
N PHE A 83 -14.94 2.81 -13.22
CA PHE A 83 -14.97 1.57 -13.98
C PHE A 83 -15.46 0.40 -13.13
N ASP A 84 -16.07 -0.60 -13.80
CA ASP A 84 -16.41 -1.86 -13.14
C ASP A 84 -15.15 -2.65 -12.82
N TYR A 85 -15.08 -3.22 -11.60
CA TYR A 85 -13.92 -4.04 -11.21
C TYR A 85 -13.78 -5.31 -12.07
N GLU A 86 -14.87 -5.83 -12.66
CA GLU A 86 -14.80 -6.89 -13.69
C GLU A 86 -14.03 -6.44 -14.93
N GLY A 87 -14.22 -5.20 -15.37
CA GLY A 87 -13.45 -4.66 -16.49
C GLY A 87 -11.96 -4.49 -16.20
N TRP A 88 -11.56 -4.40 -14.93
CA TRP A 88 -10.15 -4.45 -14.53
C TRP A 88 -9.60 -5.88 -14.61
N LYS A 89 -10.43 -6.90 -14.32
CA LYS A 89 -10.07 -8.31 -14.50
C LYS A 89 -9.60 -8.60 -15.91
N ASP A 90 -10.33 -8.14 -16.94
CA ASP A 90 -10.00 -8.37 -18.34
C ASP A 90 -8.63 -7.78 -18.73
N ARG A 91 -8.21 -6.74 -18.03
CA ARG A 91 -6.93 -6.06 -18.26
C ARG A 91 -5.80 -6.54 -17.35
N ALA A 92 -6.10 -7.38 -16.37
CA ALA A 92 -5.15 -7.78 -15.34
C ALA A 92 -3.86 -8.38 -15.92
N ALA A 93 -3.98 -9.32 -16.85
CA ALA A 93 -2.83 -9.95 -17.46
C ALA A 93 -1.94 -8.98 -18.26
N PHE A 94 -2.55 -8.02 -18.98
CA PHE A 94 -1.81 -7.01 -19.73
C PHE A 94 -1.06 -6.07 -18.77
N LEU A 95 -1.74 -5.52 -17.75
CA LEU A 95 -1.15 -4.61 -16.77
C LEU A 95 -0.04 -5.30 -15.97
N TYR A 96 -0.26 -6.55 -15.60
CA TYR A 96 0.74 -7.38 -14.91
C TYR A 96 1.97 -7.59 -15.79
N GLY A 97 1.80 -7.99 -17.05
CA GLY A 97 2.89 -8.17 -18.00
C GLY A 97 3.69 -6.87 -18.22
N LEU A 98 3.00 -5.75 -18.38
CA LEU A 98 3.64 -4.43 -18.51
C LEU A 98 4.48 -4.08 -17.27
N THR A 99 3.97 -4.41 -16.07
CA THR A 99 4.71 -4.17 -14.83
C THR A 99 5.95 -5.04 -14.72
N LEU A 100 5.87 -6.33 -15.11
CA LEU A 100 7.05 -7.21 -15.15
C LEU A 100 8.11 -6.68 -16.12
N VAL A 101 7.70 -6.21 -17.30
CA VAL A 101 8.63 -5.58 -18.26
C VAL A 101 9.28 -4.34 -17.66
N ALA A 102 8.52 -3.48 -16.97
CA ALA A 102 9.07 -2.30 -16.32
C ALA A 102 10.08 -2.65 -15.21
N LEU A 103 9.80 -3.70 -14.40
CA LEU A 103 10.72 -4.18 -13.38
C LEU A 103 12.02 -4.71 -14.01
N VAL A 104 11.92 -5.56 -15.06
CA VAL A 104 13.10 -6.08 -15.76
C VAL A 104 13.89 -4.96 -16.41
N PHE A 105 13.22 -4.01 -17.05
CA PHE A 105 13.89 -2.87 -17.67
C PHE A 105 14.67 -2.02 -16.67
N LEU A 106 14.10 -1.79 -15.48
CA LEU A 106 14.77 -1.06 -14.41
C LEU A 106 16.02 -1.80 -13.89
N ILE A 107 15.96 -3.14 -13.77
CA ILE A 107 17.12 -3.97 -13.42
C ILE A 107 18.23 -3.84 -14.48
N LEU A 108 17.86 -3.91 -15.76
CA LEU A 108 18.83 -3.78 -16.86
C LEU A 108 19.49 -2.40 -16.88
N LEU A 109 18.73 -1.33 -16.60
CA LEU A 109 19.27 0.03 -16.46
C LEU A 109 20.23 0.11 -15.27
N GLY A 110 19.87 -0.47 -14.12
CA GLY A 110 20.74 -0.51 -12.95
C GLY A 110 22.06 -1.22 -13.22
N ILE A 111 22.01 -2.37 -13.90
CA ILE A 111 23.25 -3.09 -14.33
C ILE A 111 24.08 -2.23 -15.29
N ALA A 112 23.45 -1.52 -16.22
CA ALA A 112 24.14 -0.68 -17.19
C ALA A 112 24.77 0.58 -16.56
N SER A 113 24.13 1.18 -15.54
CA SER A 113 24.64 2.36 -14.82
C SER A 113 25.61 2.01 -13.69
N GLY A 114 25.64 0.75 -13.25
CA GLY A 114 26.41 0.32 -12.06
C GLY A 114 25.79 0.78 -10.74
N GLU A 115 24.52 1.19 -10.72
CA GLU A 115 23.79 1.68 -9.54
C GLU A 115 22.54 0.84 -9.27
N ASP A 116 22.17 0.71 -8.01
CA ASP A 116 20.90 0.05 -7.62
C ASP A 116 19.72 0.98 -7.91
N MET A 117 19.11 0.82 -9.11
CA MET A 117 17.95 1.63 -9.52
C MET A 117 16.64 0.98 -9.06
N ILE A 118 15.86 1.70 -8.25
CA ILE A 118 14.56 1.25 -7.73
C ILE A 118 13.38 2.05 -8.33
N SER A 119 13.64 3.16 -9.01
CA SER A 119 12.63 4.03 -9.60
C SER A 119 13.14 4.73 -10.86
N PHE A 120 12.21 5.10 -11.72
CA PHE A 120 12.47 6.02 -12.84
C PHE A 120 12.33 7.45 -12.35
N ASP A 121 13.37 8.26 -12.52
CA ASP A 121 13.30 9.68 -12.25
C ASP A 121 12.68 10.40 -13.48
N LEU A 122 11.45 10.86 -13.30
CA LEU A 122 10.71 11.64 -14.30
C LEU A 122 10.66 13.14 -13.89
N GLY A 123 11.70 13.62 -13.25
CA GLY A 123 11.82 14.98 -12.75
C GLY A 123 11.07 15.18 -11.43
N PRO A 124 9.86 15.80 -11.41
CA PRO A 124 9.13 15.96 -10.15
C PRO A 124 8.51 14.65 -9.63
N LEU A 125 8.38 13.65 -10.50
CA LEU A 125 7.74 12.35 -10.23
C LEU A 125 8.80 11.23 -10.24
N ASN A 126 8.96 10.54 -9.13
CA ASN A 126 9.69 9.28 -9.10
C ASN A 126 8.69 8.12 -9.26
N PHE A 127 8.71 7.48 -10.41
CA PHE A 127 7.85 6.33 -10.68
C PHE A 127 8.55 5.05 -10.26
N GLN A 128 7.98 4.37 -9.24
CA GLN A 128 8.50 3.11 -8.72
C GLN A 128 7.65 1.93 -9.22
N PRO A 129 8.17 1.08 -10.13
CA PRO A 129 7.43 -0.06 -10.67
C PRO A 129 7.03 -1.08 -9.59
N ALA A 130 7.80 -1.19 -8.49
CA ALA A 130 7.47 -2.05 -7.36
C ALA A 130 6.15 -1.66 -6.67
N GLU A 131 5.80 -0.35 -6.63
CA GLU A 131 4.50 0.09 -6.13
C GLU A 131 3.37 -0.37 -7.07
N MET A 132 3.53 -0.18 -8.40
CA MET A 132 2.55 -0.66 -9.40
C MET A 132 2.39 -2.18 -9.35
N ALA A 133 3.46 -2.92 -9.05
CA ALA A 133 3.43 -4.37 -8.94
C ALA A 133 2.43 -4.85 -7.88
N LYS A 134 2.25 -4.12 -6.79
CA LYS A 134 1.26 -4.45 -5.75
C LYS A 134 -0.16 -4.45 -6.32
N PHE A 135 -0.52 -3.41 -7.08
CA PHE A 135 -1.84 -3.29 -7.71
C PHE A 135 -2.07 -4.34 -8.80
N THR A 136 -1.12 -4.50 -9.71
CA THR A 136 -1.26 -5.40 -10.86
C THR A 136 -1.18 -6.88 -10.47
N THR A 137 -0.35 -7.23 -9.49
CA THR A 137 -0.28 -8.59 -8.94
C THR A 137 -1.57 -8.93 -8.19
N LEU A 138 -2.15 -7.99 -7.42
CA LEU A 138 -3.45 -8.20 -6.78
C LEU A 138 -4.53 -8.49 -7.81
N LEU A 139 -4.63 -7.67 -8.87
CA LEU A 139 -5.61 -7.88 -9.95
C LEU A 139 -5.43 -9.24 -10.59
N MET A 140 -4.19 -9.61 -10.94
CA MET A 140 -3.90 -10.88 -11.61
C MET A 140 -4.21 -12.09 -10.72
N LEU A 141 -3.77 -12.05 -9.45
CA LEU A 141 -3.99 -13.13 -8.50
C LEU A 141 -5.47 -13.31 -8.19
N ALA A 142 -6.19 -12.23 -7.86
CA ALA A 142 -7.61 -12.28 -7.54
C ALA A 142 -8.44 -12.75 -8.74
N SER A 143 -8.10 -12.29 -9.95
CA SER A 143 -8.76 -12.73 -11.19
C SER A 143 -8.54 -14.21 -11.45
N PHE A 144 -7.30 -14.68 -11.33
CA PHE A 144 -6.96 -16.08 -11.53
C PHE A 144 -7.69 -17.00 -10.54
N ILE A 145 -7.69 -16.66 -9.23
CA ILE A 145 -8.34 -17.48 -8.21
C ILE A 145 -9.87 -17.44 -8.36
N ALA A 146 -10.44 -16.29 -8.73
CA ALA A 146 -11.88 -16.18 -8.96
C ALA A 146 -12.38 -17.01 -10.16
N ASP A 147 -11.51 -17.29 -11.14
CA ASP A 147 -11.83 -18.15 -12.28
C ASP A 147 -11.67 -19.65 -11.97
N GLU A 148 -10.96 -20.00 -10.90
CA GLU A 148 -10.84 -21.38 -10.44
C GLU A 148 -12.17 -21.80 -9.76
N ARG A 149 -12.97 -22.63 -10.47
CA ARG A 149 -14.32 -23.02 -10.06
C ARG A 149 -14.39 -24.08 -8.94
N SER A 150 -13.31 -24.29 -8.19
CA SER A 150 -13.27 -25.25 -7.08
C SER A 150 -13.65 -24.60 -5.75
N GLU A 151 -14.32 -25.32 -4.86
CA GLU A 151 -14.64 -24.85 -3.50
C GLU A 151 -13.38 -24.60 -2.66
N GLU A 152 -12.27 -25.23 -2.99
CA GLU A 152 -10.95 -25.04 -2.38
C GLU A 152 -9.90 -24.80 -3.45
N VAL A 153 -8.89 -24.00 -3.13
CA VAL A 153 -7.73 -23.78 -4.02
C VAL A 153 -7.04 -25.10 -4.30
N SER A 154 -6.99 -25.52 -5.56
CA SER A 154 -6.31 -26.73 -5.99
C SER A 154 -4.79 -26.61 -5.81
N TYR A 155 -4.06 -27.75 -5.83
CA TYR A 155 -2.59 -27.69 -5.77
C TYR A 155 -2.01 -26.96 -6.99
N ALA A 156 -2.57 -27.18 -8.17
CA ALA A 156 -2.14 -26.49 -9.39
C ALA A 156 -2.46 -24.99 -9.32
N GLY A 157 -3.65 -24.61 -8.84
CA GLY A 157 -4.04 -23.22 -8.62
C GLY A 157 -3.15 -22.52 -7.59
N PHE A 158 -2.81 -23.19 -6.49
CA PHE A 158 -1.85 -22.69 -5.52
C PHE A 158 -0.47 -22.43 -6.15
N LEU A 159 0.05 -23.38 -6.92
CA LEU A 159 1.36 -23.24 -7.56
C LEU A 159 1.37 -22.10 -8.60
N THR A 160 0.30 -21.97 -9.38
CA THR A 160 0.14 -20.86 -10.34
C THR A 160 0.03 -19.51 -9.60
N GLY A 161 -0.74 -19.45 -8.53
CA GLY A 161 -0.82 -18.26 -7.66
C GLY A 161 0.55 -17.88 -7.08
N LEU A 162 1.33 -18.87 -6.66
CA LEU A 162 2.69 -18.66 -6.17
C LEU A 162 3.61 -18.11 -7.27
N MET A 163 3.48 -18.57 -8.52
CA MET A 163 4.23 -18.03 -9.67
C MET A 163 3.81 -16.59 -9.99
N ILE A 164 2.50 -16.28 -9.95
CA ILE A 164 1.99 -14.92 -10.18
C ILE A 164 2.57 -13.94 -9.17
N VAL A 165 2.71 -14.33 -7.91
CA VAL A 165 3.28 -13.47 -6.86
C VAL A 165 4.80 -13.53 -6.86
N GLY A 166 5.36 -14.70 -7.08
CA GLY A 166 6.80 -14.97 -7.04
C GLY A 166 7.58 -14.23 -8.11
N ALA A 167 7.05 -14.13 -9.32
CA ALA A 167 7.75 -13.46 -10.41
C ALA A 167 8.07 -11.99 -10.11
N PRO A 168 7.10 -11.12 -9.77
CA PRO A 168 7.42 -9.74 -9.38
C PRO A 168 8.20 -9.66 -8.07
N ALA A 169 7.92 -10.55 -7.09
CA ALA A 169 8.65 -10.53 -5.82
C ALA A 169 10.14 -10.80 -6.00
N VAL A 170 10.52 -11.77 -6.83
CA VAL A 170 11.94 -12.06 -7.14
C VAL A 170 12.59 -10.86 -7.85
N LEU A 171 11.93 -10.25 -8.83
CA LEU A 171 12.46 -9.09 -9.52
C LEU A 171 12.67 -7.90 -8.56
N ILE A 172 11.75 -7.69 -7.62
CA ILE A 172 11.83 -6.64 -6.60
C ILE A 172 12.95 -6.94 -5.58
N ILE A 173 13.17 -8.22 -5.23
CA ILE A 173 14.30 -8.62 -4.36
C ILE A 173 15.64 -8.34 -5.05
N ILE A 174 15.75 -8.57 -6.36
CA ILE A 174 16.94 -8.24 -7.14
C ILE A 174 17.22 -6.72 -7.15
N GLN A 175 16.18 -5.87 -7.04
CA GLN A 175 16.27 -4.42 -6.93
C GLN A 175 16.52 -3.92 -5.49
N PRO A 176 17.13 -4.65 -4.62
CA PRO A 176 17.21 -4.66 -3.16
C PRO A 176 16.04 -4.01 -2.40
N ASP A 177 14.78 -4.29 -2.79
CA ASP A 177 13.58 -3.81 -2.09
C ASP A 177 12.82 -4.96 -1.40
N LEU A 178 13.38 -5.46 -0.30
CA LEU A 178 12.78 -6.52 0.53
C LEU A 178 11.44 -6.09 1.15
N GLY A 179 11.28 -4.80 1.40
CA GLY A 179 10.05 -4.24 1.95
C GLY A 179 8.87 -4.49 1.01
N SER A 180 8.94 -4.01 -0.21
CA SER A 180 7.87 -4.20 -1.22
C SER A 180 7.60 -5.67 -1.55
N ALA A 181 8.65 -6.50 -1.60
CA ALA A 181 8.49 -7.94 -1.79
C ALA A 181 7.67 -8.59 -0.65
N SER A 182 7.93 -8.20 0.61
CA SER A 182 7.18 -8.69 1.77
C SER A 182 5.69 -8.33 1.72
N VAL A 183 5.36 -7.15 1.19
CA VAL A 183 3.97 -6.70 1.00
C VAL A 183 3.25 -7.58 -0.02
N LEU A 184 3.91 -7.95 -1.14
CA LEU A 184 3.33 -8.86 -2.13
C LEU A 184 3.02 -10.24 -1.52
N VAL A 185 3.94 -10.78 -0.72
CA VAL A 185 3.74 -12.07 -0.03
C VAL A 185 2.58 -11.99 0.96
N ALA A 186 2.54 -10.96 1.80
CA ALA A 186 1.46 -10.77 2.77
C ALA A 186 0.10 -10.63 2.08
N MET A 187 0.03 -9.85 1.00
CA MET A 187 -1.16 -9.67 0.17
C MET A 187 -1.64 -11.01 -0.42
N ALA A 188 -0.73 -11.81 -0.97
CA ALA A 188 -1.04 -13.13 -1.50
C ALA A 188 -1.57 -14.08 -0.41
N MET A 189 -0.95 -14.07 0.77
CA MET A 189 -1.43 -14.86 1.91
C MET A 189 -2.87 -14.47 2.28
N GLY A 190 -3.18 -13.17 2.32
CA GLY A 190 -4.53 -12.69 2.62
C GLY A 190 -5.57 -13.15 1.59
N VAL A 191 -5.24 -13.04 0.31
CA VAL A 191 -6.13 -13.52 -0.78
C VAL A 191 -6.33 -15.03 -0.70
N LEU A 192 -5.25 -15.80 -0.54
CA LEU A 192 -5.30 -17.26 -0.45
C LEU A 192 -6.05 -17.77 0.79
N LEU A 193 -5.89 -17.08 1.94
CA LEU A 193 -6.65 -17.40 3.16
C LEU A 193 -8.15 -17.25 2.94
N VAL A 194 -8.58 -16.14 2.34
CA VAL A 194 -10.00 -15.88 2.04
C VAL A 194 -10.53 -16.79 0.94
N ALA A 195 -9.66 -17.23 0.02
CA ALA A 195 -9.98 -18.20 -1.02
C ALA A 195 -10.07 -19.66 -0.52
N GLY A 196 -9.93 -19.90 0.79
CA GLY A 196 -10.02 -21.25 1.36
C GLY A 196 -8.79 -22.13 1.10
N ALA A 197 -7.61 -21.53 0.92
CA ALA A 197 -6.38 -22.30 0.76
C ALA A 197 -6.07 -23.13 2.02
N LYS A 198 -5.66 -24.38 1.83
CA LYS A 198 -5.32 -25.28 2.95
C LYS A 198 -4.19 -24.70 3.80
N ALA A 199 -4.28 -24.84 5.12
CA ALA A 199 -3.28 -24.32 6.06
C ALA A 199 -1.83 -24.72 5.71
N ARG A 200 -1.64 -25.93 5.12
CA ARG A 200 -0.33 -26.37 4.65
C ARG A 200 0.27 -25.48 3.55
N TYR A 201 -0.55 -24.86 2.71
CA TYR A 201 -0.08 -23.95 1.64
C TYR A 201 0.38 -22.62 2.23
N ILE A 202 -0.36 -22.11 3.21
CA ILE A 202 0.01 -20.90 3.95
C ILE A 202 1.33 -21.14 4.72
N ALA A 203 1.44 -22.30 5.40
CA ALA A 203 2.68 -22.69 6.08
C ALA A 203 3.86 -22.80 5.10
N LEU A 204 3.63 -23.33 3.89
CA LEU A 204 4.66 -23.42 2.85
C LEU A 204 5.12 -22.03 2.36
N ILE A 205 4.19 -21.10 2.11
CA ILE A 205 4.56 -19.72 1.73
C ILE A 205 5.38 -19.08 2.84
N THR A 206 4.94 -19.19 4.09
CA THR A 206 5.66 -18.64 5.24
C THR A 206 7.06 -19.25 5.35
N PHE A 207 7.17 -20.57 5.23
CA PHE A 207 8.45 -21.27 5.24
C PHE A 207 9.37 -20.82 4.08
N LEU A 208 8.85 -20.76 2.85
CA LEU A 208 9.61 -20.31 1.70
C LEU A 208 10.08 -18.86 1.84
N SER A 209 9.22 -17.97 2.38
CA SER A 209 9.58 -16.57 2.61
C SER A 209 10.73 -16.45 3.63
N VAL A 210 10.62 -17.16 4.75
CA VAL A 210 11.68 -17.20 5.78
C VAL A 210 12.94 -17.84 5.22
N ALA A 211 12.83 -18.96 4.50
CA ALA A 211 13.96 -19.65 3.88
C ALA A 211 14.65 -18.77 2.81
N THR A 212 13.89 -18.01 2.02
CA THR A 212 14.44 -17.07 1.03
C THR A 212 15.24 -15.98 1.71
N VAL A 213 14.69 -15.36 2.77
CA VAL A 213 15.43 -14.34 3.55
C VAL A 213 16.70 -14.94 4.15
N PHE A 214 16.61 -16.13 4.75
CA PHE A 214 17.77 -16.81 5.33
C PHE A 214 18.81 -17.20 4.27
N ALA A 215 18.39 -17.75 3.13
CA ALA A 215 19.28 -18.15 2.03
C ALA A 215 19.95 -16.92 1.40
N ALA A 216 19.22 -15.83 1.22
CA ALA A 216 19.78 -14.58 0.72
C ALA A 216 20.85 -14.04 1.67
N PHE A 217 20.61 -14.15 2.98
CA PHE A 217 21.57 -13.74 4.00
C PHE A 217 22.80 -14.66 4.06
N ALA A 218 22.60 -15.98 4.07
CA ALA A 218 23.68 -16.96 4.12
C ALA A 218 24.53 -16.99 2.84
N GLY A 219 23.87 -16.82 1.69
CA GLY A 219 24.51 -16.77 0.36
C GLY A 219 25.24 -15.46 0.05
N ARG A 220 25.23 -14.49 0.96
CA ARG A 220 25.75 -13.12 0.74
C ARG A 220 25.18 -12.44 -0.51
N LEU A 221 23.98 -12.86 -0.92
CA LEU A 221 23.24 -12.26 -2.04
C LEU A 221 22.59 -10.93 -1.65
N VAL A 222 22.52 -10.66 -0.36
CA VAL A 222 22.00 -9.40 0.21
C VAL A 222 23.17 -8.42 0.30
N ASN A 223 22.97 -7.21 -0.21
CA ASN A 223 23.96 -6.14 -0.09
C ASN A 223 24.31 -5.90 1.38
N ASN A 224 25.54 -5.52 1.66
CA ASN A 224 26.02 -5.26 3.03
C ASN A 224 25.08 -4.33 3.81
N TYR A 225 24.43 -3.41 3.14
CA TYR A 225 23.43 -2.48 3.68
C TYR A 225 22.16 -3.19 4.19
N GLN A 226 21.58 -4.11 3.42
CA GLN A 226 20.40 -4.87 3.86
C GLN A 226 20.73 -5.87 4.99
N ALA A 227 21.90 -6.51 4.88
CA ALA A 227 22.40 -7.38 5.91
C ALA A 227 22.60 -6.62 7.25
N ALA A 228 23.07 -5.38 7.18
CA ALA A 228 23.21 -4.49 8.33
C ALA A 228 21.85 -4.19 8.98
N ARG A 229 20.81 -3.92 8.19
CA ARG A 229 19.46 -3.66 8.70
C ARG A 229 18.83 -4.84 9.45
N ILE A 230 19.05 -6.08 9.00
CA ILE A 230 18.58 -7.28 9.70
C ILE A 230 19.44 -7.53 10.96
N ARG A 231 20.76 -7.33 10.86
CA ARG A 231 21.66 -7.45 12.01
C ARG A 231 21.35 -6.44 13.10
N SER A 232 21.03 -5.19 12.73
CA SER A 232 20.69 -4.13 13.69
C SER A 232 19.47 -4.47 14.57
N LEU A 233 18.58 -5.32 14.06
CA LEU A 233 17.44 -5.83 14.85
C LEU A 233 17.86 -6.98 15.79
N LEU A 234 18.70 -7.91 15.31
CA LEU A 234 19.07 -9.13 16.05
C LEU A 234 20.24 -8.92 17.01
N ASP A 235 21.22 -8.13 16.59
CA ASP A 235 22.41 -7.78 17.35
C ASP A 235 22.72 -6.28 17.19
N PRO A 236 22.12 -5.45 18.04
CA PRO A 236 22.34 -4.00 18.01
C PRO A 236 23.81 -3.59 18.17
N ALA A 237 24.65 -4.42 18.82
CA ALA A 237 26.06 -4.14 19.02
C ALA A 237 26.89 -4.33 17.74
N ALA A 238 26.39 -5.14 16.79
CA ALA A 238 27.02 -5.40 15.50
C ALA A 238 26.42 -4.56 14.35
N ALA A 239 25.45 -3.68 14.64
CA ALA A 239 24.79 -2.82 13.67
C ALA A 239 25.73 -1.70 13.20
N SER A 240 25.50 -1.19 11.97
CA SER A 240 26.14 0.06 11.56
C SER A 240 25.68 1.21 12.47
N ALA A 241 26.61 2.12 12.80
CA ALA A 241 26.29 3.26 13.65
C ALA A 241 25.15 4.11 13.09
N ASP A 242 25.02 4.22 11.76
CA ASP A 242 24.02 5.03 11.09
C ASP A 242 22.61 4.41 11.13
N ASP A 243 22.46 3.10 10.87
CA ASP A 243 21.15 2.42 10.90
C ASP A 243 20.59 2.35 12.34
N LEU A 244 21.47 2.09 13.31
CA LEU A 244 21.10 2.10 14.72
C LEU A 244 20.68 3.51 15.16
N TYR A 245 21.45 4.53 14.75
CA TYR A 245 21.20 5.92 15.08
C TYR A 245 19.82 6.41 14.57
N GLN A 246 19.46 6.09 13.32
CA GLN A 246 18.15 6.46 12.75
C GLN A 246 16.98 5.84 13.51
N ALA A 247 17.05 4.52 13.75
CA ALA A 247 15.97 3.80 14.44
C ALA A 247 15.86 4.20 15.93
N GLU A 248 16.97 4.48 16.60
CA GLU A 248 16.97 4.98 17.98
C GLU A 248 16.38 6.37 18.08
N ASN A 249 16.75 7.28 17.19
CA ASN A 249 16.19 8.63 17.20
C ASN A 249 14.72 8.64 16.83
N ALA A 250 14.25 7.76 15.92
CA ALA A 250 12.85 7.61 15.61
C ALA A 250 12.03 7.13 16.83
N MET A 251 12.53 6.12 17.55
CA MET A 251 11.90 5.65 18.79
C MET A 251 11.96 6.71 19.90
N ARG A 252 13.09 7.43 20.03
CA ARG A 252 13.26 8.53 20.99
C ARG A 252 12.29 9.68 20.69
N ALA A 253 12.05 10.01 19.41
CA ALA A 253 11.09 11.03 19.00
C ALA A 253 9.68 10.70 19.54
N ILE A 254 9.20 9.46 19.35
CA ILE A 254 7.92 9.01 19.91
C ILE A 254 7.92 9.13 21.43
N GLY A 255 8.95 8.62 22.11
CA GLY A 255 9.04 8.63 23.57
C GLY A 255 9.04 10.03 24.19
N THR A 256 9.65 11.00 23.49
CA THR A 256 9.71 12.38 23.98
C THR A 256 8.43 13.19 23.72
N GLY A 257 7.52 12.71 22.87
CA GLY A 257 6.24 13.38 22.63
C GLY A 257 5.23 13.27 23.77
N GLY A 258 5.34 12.24 24.62
CA GLY A 258 4.41 12.02 25.73
C GLY A 258 2.96 11.84 25.24
N VAL A 259 1.99 12.31 26.04
CA VAL A 259 0.55 12.15 25.73
C VAL A 259 0.08 13.13 24.67
N TRP A 260 0.44 14.40 24.79
CA TRP A 260 -0.09 15.50 23.96
C TRP A 260 0.84 15.96 22.84
N GLY A 261 2.09 15.47 22.83
CA GLY A 261 3.12 15.92 21.90
C GLY A 261 3.76 17.25 22.32
N LYS A 262 4.82 17.61 21.59
CA LYS A 262 5.53 18.89 21.79
C LYS A 262 4.89 20.07 21.07
N GLY A 263 3.90 19.80 20.24
CA GLY A 263 3.24 20.77 19.38
C GLY A 263 3.74 20.70 17.93
N TRP A 264 2.86 21.07 17.01
CA TRP A 264 3.18 21.10 15.59
C TRP A 264 4.33 22.07 15.31
N LEU A 265 5.30 21.63 14.49
CA LEU A 265 6.54 22.33 14.16
C LEU A 265 7.50 22.56 15.36
N GLN A 266 7.24 22.00 16.55
CA GLN A 266 8.04 22.19 17.75
C GLN A 266 8.84 20.95 18.16
N GLY A 267 8.80 19.86 17.37
CA GLY A 267 9.57 18.64 17.60
C GLY A 267 11.06 18.86 17.29
N PRO A 268 11.98 18.83 18.27
CA PRO A 268 13.40 19.03 18.00
C PRO A 268 14.02 17.95 17.11
N LEU A 269 13.63 16.67 17.27
CA LEU A 269 14.12 15.59 16.42
C LEU A 269 13.49 15.65 15.02
N THR A 270 12.23 16.07 14.91
CA THR A 270 11.57 16.28 13.61
C THR A 270 12.21 17.44 12.84
N ASN A 271 12.51 18.56 13.53
CA ASN A 271 13.11 19.74 12.92
C ASN A 271 14.64 19.59 12.75
N GLY A 272 15.28 18.73 13.54
CA GLY A 272 16.70 18.44 13.48
C GLY A 272 17.05 17.64 12.20
N ARG A 273 18.33 17.34 12.02
CA ARG A 273 18.81 16.49 10.93
C ARG A 273 19.15 15.07 11.39
N ASP A 274 18.70 14.73 12.61
CA ASP A 274 19.04 13.49 13.29
C ASP A 274 18.40 12.24 12.67
N ILE A 275 17.26 12.38 11.99
CA ILE A 275 16.57 11.27 11.31
C ILE A 275 16.53 11.59 9.82
N PRO A 276 17.44 11.04 8.99
CA PRO A 276 17.39 11.19 7.55
C PRO A 276 16.08 10.65 6.98
N VAL A 277 15.58 11.31 5.92
CA VAL A 277 14.36 10.88 5.19
C VAL A 277 13.14 10.63 6.10
N MET A 278 13.04 11.34 7.22
CA MET A 278 11.95 11.16 8.20
C MET A 278 10.54 11.31 7.57
N TRP A 279 10.41 12.21 6.59
CA TRP A 279 9.14 12.48 5.90
C TRP A 279 8.66 11.32 5.02
N ALA A 280 9.54 10.39 4.62
CA ALA A 280 9.17 9.23 3.81
C ALA A 280 9.10 7.95 4.65
N ASP A 281 10.16 7.63 5.42
CA ASP A 281 10.30 6.34 6.09
C ASP A 281 9.76 6.35 7.52
N PHE A 282 9.91 7.46 8.25
CA PHE A 282 9.57 7.55 9.67
C PHE A 282 8.50 8.63 10.00
N PRO A 283 7.43 8.80 9.20
CA PRO A 283 6.41 9.81 9.47
C PRO A 283 5.70 9.57 10.80
N PHE A 284 5.59 8.31 11.23
CA PHE A 284 4.98 7.98 12.53
C PHE A 284 5.80 8.49 13.72
N ALA A 285 7.13 8.58 13.59
CA ALA A 285 7.98 9.23 14.59
C ALA A 285 7.69 10.73 14.69
N ALA A 286 7.50 11.41 13.54
CA ALA A 286 7.15 12.83 13.52
C ALA A 286 5.77 13.08 14.16
N ILE A 287 4.79 12.18 13.92
CA ILE A 287 3.47 12.23 14.53
C ILE A 287 3.61 12.05 16.05
N GLY A 288 4.35 11.02 16.48
CA GLY A 288 4.56 10.72 17.90
C GLY A 288 5.23 11.87 18.64
N GLU A 289 6.25 12.51 18.08
CA GLU A 289 6.93 13.63 18.70
C GLU A 289 6.04 14.89 18.81
N GLN A 290 5.33 15.24 17.71
CA GLN A 290 4.61 16.50 17.63
C GLN A 290 3.20 16.45 18.23
N PHE A 291 2.50 15.31 18.10
CA PHE A 291 1.10 15.14 18.52
C PHE A 291 0.94 14.07 19.62
N GLY A 292 2.03 13.45 20.05
CA GLY A 292 2.06 12.49 21.16
C GLY A 292 1.24 11.22 20.90
N LEU A 293 0.86 10.59 22.02
CA LEU A 293 0.00 9.40 22.02
C LEU A 293 -1.38 9.68 21.37
N VAL A 294 -1.94 10.88 21.61
CA VAL A 294 -3.25 11.26 21.06
C VAL A 294 -3.21 11.30 19.53
N GLY A 295 -2.24 12.01 18.93
CA GLY A 295 -2.12 12.07 17.47
C GLY A 295 -1.81 10.70 16.84
N SER A 296 -0.94 9.93 17.48
CA SER A 296 -0.64 8.55 17.05
C SER A 296 -1.88 7.65 17.09
N SER A 297 -2.70 7.75 18.15
CA SER A 297 -3.96 7.00 18.31
C SER A 297 -5.00 7.40 17.27
N VAL A 298 -5.09 8.69 16.91
CA VAL A 298 -6.00 9.18 15.86
C VAL A 298 -5.62 8.55 14.52
N VAL A 299 -4.34 8.54 14.15
CA VAL A 299 -3.87 7.94 12.90
C VAL A 299 -4.14 6.43 12.87
N LEU A 300 -3.80 5.71 13.94
CA LEU A 300 -4.09 4.27 14.06
C LEU A 300 -5.60 4.00 14.01
N GLY A 301 -6.41 4.83 14.65
CA GLY A 301 -7.86 4.74 14.63
C GLY A 301 -8.44 4.93 13.22
N LEU A 302 -7.94 5.90 12.46
CA LEU A 302 -8.34 6.12 11.06
C LEU A 302 -7.97 4.92 10.17
N ILE A 303 -6.76 4.39 10.30
CA ILE A 303 -6.34 3.18 9.56
C ILE A 303 -7.21 1.98 10.00
N GLY A 304 -7.49 1.84 11.29
CA GLY A 304 -8.39 0.80 11.81
C GLY A 304 -9.79 0.90 11.23
N ILE A 305 -10.35 2.12 11.13
CA ILE A 305 -11.67 2.35 10.48
C ILE A 305 -11.59 1.95 9.00
N ALA A 306 -10.53 2.31 8.27
CA ALA A 306 -10.35 1.90 6.88
C ALA A 306 -10.34 0.37 6.75
N LEU A 307 -9.58 -0.34 7.58
CA LEU A 307 -9.52 -1.81 7.61
C LEU A 307 -10.90 -2.43 7.88
N VAL A 308 -11.63 -1.94 8.88
CA VAL A 308 -12.99 -2.41 9.19
C VAL A 308 -13.95 -2.17 8.02
N ARG A 309 -13.83 -1.00 7.34
CA ARG A 309 -14.67 -0.71 6.16
C ARG A 309 -14.34 -1.64 4.99
N ILE A 310 -13.06 -1.86 4.68
CA ILE A 310 -12.62 -2.78 3.61
C ILE A 310 -13.10 -4.21 3.92
N TRP A 311 -12.94 -4.67 5.16
CA TRP A 311 -13.44 -5.96 5.62
C TRP A 311 -14.94 -6.11 5.42
N ARG A 312 -15.71 -5.09 5.82
CA ARG A 312 -17.16 -5.08 5.62
C ARG A 312 -17.54 -5.10 4.14
N ILE A 313 -16.81 -4.37 3.30
CA ILE A 313 -17.04 -4.34 1.85
C ILE A 313 -16.76 -5.71 1.24
N ALA A 314 -15.70 -6.40 1.68
CA ALA A 314 -15.41 -7.76 1.25
C ALA A 314 -16.57 -8.73 1.50
N HIS A 315 -17.19 -8.67 2.69
CA HIS A 315 -18.36 -9.52 3.04
C HIS A 315 -19.64 -9.13 2.29
N LEU A 316 -19.76 -7.89 1.85
CA LEU A 316 -20.90 -7.39 1.08
C LEU A 316 -20.69 -7.49 -0.42
N SER A 317 -19.56 -8.02 -0.87
CA SER A 317 -19.29 -8.22 -2.29
C SER A 317 -20.27 -9.20 -2.91
N ARG A 318 -20.67 -8.93 -4.15
CA ARG A 318 -21.61 -9.78 -4.89
C ARG A 318 -20.94 -11.07 -5.41
N ASP A 319 -19.62 -11.09 -5.54
CA ASP A 319 -18.86 -12.19 -6.11
C ASP A 319 -17.51 -12.40 -5.41
N LEU A 320 -16.85 -13.52 -5.73
CA LEU A 320 -15.56 -13.90 -5.16
C LEU A 320 -14.44 -12.96 -5.61
N LEU A 321 -14.48 -12.44 -6.84
CA LEU A 321 -13.47 -11.51 -7.34
C LEU A 321 -13.39 -10.27 -6.46
N GLY A 322 -14.54 -9.62 -6.20
CA GLY A 322 -14.58 -8.43 -5.34
C GLY A 322 -14.15 -8.75 -3.91
N THR A 323 -14.51 -9.92 -3.38
CA THR A 323 -14.05 -10.40 -2.06
C THR A 323 -12.53 -10.52 -2.01
N TYR A 324 -11.90 -11.14 -3.01
CA TYR A 324 -10.44 -11.34 -3.07
C TYR A 324 -9.68 -10.03 -3.28
N LEU A 325 -10.21 -9.13 -4.09
CA LEU A 325 -9.65 -7.79 -4.27
C LEU A 325 -9.63 -7.02 -2.93
N CYS A 326 -10.75 -7.03 -2.22
CA CYS A 326 -10.83 -6.39 -0.90
C CYS A 326 -9.91 -7.06 0.13
N ALA A 327 -9.82 -8.40 0.13
CA ALA A 327 -8.93 -9.14 1.02
C ALA A 327 -7.45 -8.77 0.80
N GLY A 328 -7.02 -8.65 -0.45
CA GLY A 328 -5.65 -8.23 -0.77
C GLY A 328 -5.36 -6.79 -0.36
N VAL A 329 -6.29 -5.85 -0.61
CA VAL A 329 -6.11 -4.46 -0.17
C VAL A 329 -6.08 -4.36 1.36
N PHE A 330 -6.95 -5.11 2.06
CA PHE A 330 -6.95 -5.20 3.52
C PHE A 330 -5.59 -5.66 4.05
N THR A 331 -5.09 -6.77 3.53
CA THR A 331 -3.84 -7.38 4.02
C THR A 331 -2.64 -6.50 3.69
N MET A 332 -2.61 -5.88 2.51
CA MET A 332 -1.58 -4.94 2.13
C MET A 332 -1.56 -3.73 3.08
N LEU A 333 -2.71 -3.09 3.33
CA LEU A 333 -2.81 -1.94 4.23
C LEU A 333 -2.37 -2.30 5.64
N LEU A 334 -2.83 -3.45 6.16
CA LEU A 334 -2.47 -3.95 7.49
C LEU A 334 -0.97 -4.22 7.60
N TRP A 335 -0.40 -4.99 6.66
CA TRP A 335 1.00 -5.39 6.69
C TRP A 335 1.94 -4.19 6.55
N GLN A 336 1.66 -3.31 5.61
CA GLN A 336 2.51 -2.15 5.35
C GLN A 336 2.48 -1.14 6.50
N THR A 337 1.30 -0.93 7.12
CA THR A 337 1.16 -0.13 8.34
C THR A 337 1.93 -0.76 9.50
N PHE A 338 1.75 -2.06 9.71
CA PHE A 338 2.47 -2.80 10.76
C PHE A 338 3.99 -2.70 10.58
N GLN A 339 4.47 -2.85 9.35
CA GLN A 339 5.91 -2.82 9.07
C GLN A 339 6.51 -1.41 9.23
N ASN A 340 5.83 -0.34 8.76
CA ASN A 340 6.30 1.03 8.93
C ASN A 340 6.34 1.44 10.41
N ILE A 341 5.26 1.17 11.15
CA ILE A 341 5.22 1.48 12.58
C ILE A 341 6.18 0.58 13.36
N GLY A 342 6.24 -0.70 12.99
CA GLY A 342 7.14 -1.69 13.61
C GLY A 342 8.62 -1.33 13.45
N MET A 343 9.05 -0.83 12.28
CA MET A 343 10.42 -0.37 12.10
C MET A 343 10.71 0.91 12.92
N THR A 344 9.73 1.80 13.04
CA THR A 344 9.86 3.01 13.87
C THR A 344 9.99 2.66 15.37
N LEU A 345 9.34 1.58 15.82
CA LEU A 345 9.39 1.07 17.20
C LEU A 345 10.51 0.02 17.41
N ARG A 346 11.34 -0.26 16.39
CA ARG A 346 12.41 -1.28 16.43
C ARG A 346 11.89 -2.71 16.69
N ILE A 347 10.65 -3.02 16.31
CA ILE A 347 10.08 -4.37 16.33
C ILE A 347 10.33 -5.07 14.99
N MET A 348 10.46 -4.29 13.91
CA MET A 348 10.75 -4.77 12.56
C MET A 348 12.03 -4.11 12.02
N PRO A 349 12.75 -4.76 11.09
CA PRO A 349 13.91 -4.15 10.45
C PRO A 349 13.50 -2.94 9.62
N VAL A 350 14.39 -1.97 9.50
CA VAL A 350 14.17 -0.78 8.67
C VAL A 350 14.08 -1.21 7.20
N SER A 351 12.91 -1.09 6.62
CA SER A 351 12.59 -1.58 5.27
C SER A 351 12.40 -0.49 4.22
N GLY A 352 12.31 0.79 4.63
CA GLY A 352 12.03 1.89 3.71
C GLY A 352 10.59 1.88 3.16
N LEU A 353 9.67 1.11 3.75
CA LEU A 353 8.27 1.08 3.32
C LEU A 353 7.54 2.32 3.82
N PRO A 354 6.86 3.06 2.93
CA PRO A 354 6.10 4.23 3.33
C PRO A 354 4.85 3.86 4.13
N LEU A 355 4.44 4.71 5.08
CA LEU A 355 3.14 4.60 5.75
C LEU A 355 2.03 5.04 4.79
N PRO A 356 1.05 4.18 4.47
CA PRO A 356 0.01 4.47 3.48
C PRO A 356 -0.70 5.80 3.73
N PHE A 357 -0.86 6.61 2.68
CA PHE A 357 -1.46 7.95 2.63
C PHE A 357 -0.73 9.06 3.40
N ILE A 358 0.20 8.72 4.29
CA ILE A 358 0.86 9.68 5.19
C ILE A 358 2.28 10.02 4.72
N SER A 359 3.09 8.99 4.37
CA SER A 359 4.46 9.19 3.91
C SER A 359 4.53 10.01 2.63
N TYR A 360 5.63 10.73 2.47
CA TYR A 360 5.99 11.30 1.18
C TYR A 360 6.32 10.19 0.18
N GLY A 361 5.67 10.24 -0.97
CA GLY A 361 5.93 9.28 -2.07
C GLY A 361 4.80 9.29 -3.09
N GLY A 362 5.10 9.83 -4.28
CA GLY A 362 4.08 9.99 -5.33
C GLY A 362 3.51 8.67 -5.81
N SER A 363 4.37 7.70 -6.17
CA SER A 363 3.94 6.39 -6.68
C SER A 363 3.11 5.61 -5.67
N GLY A 364 3.55 5.58 -4.39
CA GLY A 364 2.81 4.88 -3.33
C GLY A 364 1.43 5.49 -3.10
N LEU A 365 1.34 6.80 -2.96
CA LEU A 365 0.07 7.49 -2.73
C LEU A 365 -0.93 7.26 -3.86
N ILE A 366 -0.46 7.29 -5.12
CA ILE A 366 -1.30 7.03 -6.30
C ILE A 366 -1.79 5.59 -6.30
N VAL A 367 -0.91 4.61 -6.01
CA VAL A 367 -1.28 3.18 -5.99
C VAL A 367 -2.23 2.86 -4.85
N TYR A 368 -2.03 3.39 -3.63
CA TYR A 368 -2.98 3.20 -2.52
C TYR A 368 -4.35 3.76 -2.87
N SER A 369 -4.37 4.93 -3.50
CA SER A 369 -5.62 5.56 -3.92
C SER A 369 -6.31 4.77 -5.04
N ALA A 370 -5.57 4.19 -5.98
CA ALA A 370 -6.10 3.26 -6.98
C ALA A 370 -6.74 2.03 -6.33
N MET A 371 -6.07 1.43 -5.33
CA MET A 371 -6.59 0.29 -4.59
C MET A 371 -7.88 0.62 -3.80
N PHE A 372 -7.93 1.80 -3.16
CA PHE A 372 -9.15 2.25 -2.51
C PHE A 372 -10.26 2.55 -3.53
N GLY A 373 -9.92 3.08 -4.72
CA GLY A 373 -10.85 3.19 -5.84
C GLY A 373 -11.43 1.84 -6.27
N LEU A 374 -10.59 0.78 -6.28
CA LEU A 374 -11.03 -0.58 -6.59
C LEU A 374 -11.98 -1.12 -5.53
N VAL A 375 -11.69 -0.94 -4.24
CA VAL A 375 -12.60 -1.30 -3.13
C VAL A 375 -13.92 -0.54 -3.22
N GLN A 376 -13.88 0.76 -3.55
CA GLN A 376 -15.08 1.56 -3.81
C GLN A 376 -15.88 1.01 -5.00
N SER A 377 -15.21 0.60 -6.08
CA SER A 377 -15.85 -0.02 -7.24
C SER A 377 -16.65 -1.28 -6.86
N VAL A 378 -16.06 -2.14 -6.01
CA VAL A 378 -16.75 -3.32 -5.46
C VAL A 378 -17.96 -2.91 -4.64
N HIS A 379 -17.80 -1.95 -3.71
CA HIS A 379 -18.90 -1.50 -2.86
C HIS A 379 -20.04 -0.88 -3.63
N MET A 380 -19.75 -0.05 -4.63
CA MET A 380 -20.76 0.63 -5.45
C MET A 380 -21.62 -0.33 -6.26
N ARG A 381 -21.12 -1.51 -6.58
CA ARG A 381 -21.79 -2.50 -7.45
C ARG A 381 -22.34 -3.71 -6.72
N ARG A 382 -22.29 -3.71 -5.37
CA ARG A 382 -22.79 -4.83 -4.53
C ARG A 382 -24.27 -5.17 -4.70
N MET A 383 -25.06 -4.24 -5.22
CA MET A 383 -26.52 -4.40 -5.40
C MET A 383 -26.93 -4.63 -6.86
N ARG A 384 -25.98 -4.84 -7.74
CA ARG A 384 -26.22 -5.20 -9.16
C ARG A 384 -26.26 -6.74 -9.40
#